data_70bad2aba510a89eaaa6261f14f5062a
#
_entry.id   70bad2aba510a89eaaa6261f14f5062a
#
_cell.length_a   1.000
_cell.length_b   1.000
_cell.length_c   1.000
_cell.angle_alpha   90.00
_cell.angle_beta   90.00
_cell.angle_gamma   90.00
#
_symmetry.space_group_name_H-M   'P 1'
#
loop_
_entity.id
_entity.type
_entity.pdbx_description
1 polymer ?
#
loop_
_entity_poly.entity_id
_entity_poly.type
_entity_poly.pdbx_seq_one_letter_code
_entity_poly.pdbx_strand_id
1 'polypeptide(L)'
;LRQRSPWFFDKTISRADEDLYITETAEAMDEEVLARARRQVGVRSPAELENKRVLVVDFGSTFSKIGTFDTATEEFHLQYVPTIVDDLRVSLAQGLGVLEECQWRNDWVPLAREMEKFHLRLPCSSAKGGLKMVTVSMVKEESGFAADLAALTAGAKLLNSYDGALTEAQAQAIYEQDQPEIILQAGGVDCGGDTETQLHNARLLARNARRATYARYGVPVIYAGNQDVRDEIEAIYRAEGVDIRITPNVMPEINHFRIEVVNEAIRDLFQTIIIRGKGFDVVEEYMSAPFIPTPRAAFRGINLLAKGYGDEPGLGNIMALDIGGATTDFYSNVSDNPLYDYHGDDPLRKVKRTILKTPNTPLAYRR
;
A
#
# COMPACT_ATOMS: atom_id res chain seq x y z
N LEU A 1 -23.18 -15.44 -10.24
CA LEU A 1 -23.98 -14.44 -9.50
C LEU A 1 -24.48 -15.05 -8.20
N ARG A 2 -24.08 -14.52 -7.04
CA ARG A 2 -24.37 -14.85 -5.65
C ARG A 2 -23.36 -15.77 -4.96
N GLN A 3 -22.24 -15.19 -4.52
CA GLN A 3 -21.78 -15.40 -3.14
C GLN A 3 -21.37 -14.04 -2.61
N ARG A 4 -22.29 -13.40 -1.88
CA ARG A 4 -22.04 -12.20 -1.10
C ARG A 4 -21.18 -12.62 0.08
N SER A 5 -20.04 -12.00 0.24
CA SER A 5 -19.30 -12.08 1.50
C SER A 5 -20.18 -11.49 2.61
N PRO A 6 -20.53 -12.24 3.66
CA PRO A 6 -21.42 -11.78 4.75
C PRO A 6 -20.80 -10.70 5.66
N TRP A 7 -19.60 -10.28 5.38
CA TRP A 7 -18.66 -9.69 6.33
C TRP A 7 -18.83 -8.19 6.57
N PHE A 8 -19.58 -7.49 5.71
CA PHE A 8 -19.68 -6.03 5.78
C PHE A 8 -20.89 -5.50 6.54
N PHE A 9 -21.80 -6.35 7.06
CA PHE A 9 -23.13 -5.87 7.37
C PHE A 9 -23.59 -6.01 8.83
N ASP A 10 -22.79 -6.54 9.76
CA ASP A 10 -23.37 -6.96 11.05
C ASP A 10 -22.65 -6.50 12.34
N LYS A 11 -22.00 -5.35 12.39
CA LYS A 11 -21.55 -4.79 13.68
C LYS A 11 -21.82 -3.30 13.85
N THR A 12 -22.49 -3.01 14.96
CA THR A 12 -22.72 -1.68 15.53
C THR A 12 -21.46 -1.24 16.27
N ILE A 13 -20.76 -0.23 15.76
CA ILE A 13 -19.70 0.48 16.49
C ILE A 13 -20.36 1.60 17.28
N SER A 14 -20.01 1.77 18.56
CA SER A 14 -20.64 2.76 19.42
C SER A 14 -20.20 4.18 19.07
N ARG A 15 -21.11 5.12 19.25
CA ARG A 15 -21.04 6.52 18.79
C ARG A 15 -19.95 7.38 19.45
N ALA A 16 -19.37 6.95 20.55
CA ALA A 16 -18.42 7.73 21.35
C ALA A 16 -16.96 7.53 20.89
N ASP A 17 -16.66 6.42 20.22
CA ASP A 17 -15.28 6.03 19.87
C ASP A 17 -14.90 6.45 18.44
N GLU A 18 -15.88 6.81 17.60
CA GLU A 18 -15.68 7.13 16.19
C GLU A 18 -15.14 8.55 15.94
N ASP A 19 -15.45 9.51 16.78
CA ASP A 19 -15.18 10.93 16.49
C ASP A 19 -13.75 11.38 16.84
N LEU A 20 -12.99 10.61 17.62
CA LEU A 20 -11.69 11.05 18.15
C LEU A 20 -10.48 10.61 17.30
N TYR A 21 -10.62 9.60 16.45
CA TYR A 21 -9.47 8.90 15.88
C TYR A 21 -9.15 9.16 14.40
N ILE A 22 -10.14 9.64 13.64
CA ILE A 22 -10.00 9.67 12.16
C ILE A 22 -9.55 11.05 11.65
N THR A 23 -9.82 12.12 12.39
CA THR A 23 -9.56 13.49 11.94
C THR A 23 -8.13 13.97 12.20
N GLU A 24 -7.52 13.61 13.30
CA GLU A 24 -6.15 14.10 13.61
C GLU A 24 -5.04 13.36 12.85
N THR A 25 -5.22 12.07 12.54
CA THR A 25 -4.17 11.25 11.93
C THR A 25 -4.03 11.48 10.42
N ALA A 26 -5.10 11.78 9.71
CA ALA A 26 -5.04 11.94 8.25
C ALA A 26 -4.35 13.27 7.84
N GLU A 27 -4.59 14.35 8.58
CA GLU A 27 -3.96 15.65 8.29
C GLU A 27 -2.49 15.70 8.71
N ALA A 28 -2.15 15.14 9.87
CA ALA A 28 -0.76 15.06 10.34
C ALA A 28 0.10 14.13 9.48
N MET A 29 -0.46 13.01 9.01
CA MET A 29 0.25 12.10 8.09
C MET A 29 0.52 12.71 6.73
N ASP A 30 -0.40 13.50 6.18
CA ASP A 30 -0.18 14.14 4.87
C ASP A 30 0.96 15.16 4.93
N GLU A 31 1.10 15.94 6.01
CA GLU A 31 2.21 16.89 6.16
C GLU A 31 3.55 16.21 6.41
N GLU A 32 3.61 15.18 7.24
CA GLU A 32 4.87 14.49 7.51
C GLU A 32 5.36 13.67 6.32
N VAL A 33 4.46 13.01 5.61
CA VAL A 33 4.75 12.29 4.36
C VAL A 33 5.16 13.26 3.25
N LEU A 34 4.50 14.41 3.13
CA LEU A 34 4.88 15.47 2.20
C LEU A 34 6.25 16.06 2.57
N ALA A 35 6.52 16.30 3.85
CA ALA A 35 7.81 16.80 4.33
C ALA A 35 8.93 15.77 4.11
N ARG A 36 8.64 14.47 4.28
CA ARG A 36 9.59 13.38 3.99
C ARG A 36 9.84 13.25 2.48
N ALA A 37 8.79 13.29 1.67
CA ALA A 37 8.90 13.28 0.22
C ALA A 37 9.66 14.51 -0.31
N ARG A 38 9.37 15.70 0.20
CA ARG A 38 10.11 16.92 -0.14
C ARG A 38 11.59 16.82 0.20
N ARG A 39 11.94 16.23 1.35
CA ARG A 39 13.35 15.99 1.74
C ARG A 39 14.04 14.96 0.84
N GLN A 40 13.33 13.91 0.42
CA GLN A 40 13.87 12.86 -0.44
C GLN A 40 14.03 13.31 -1.90
N VAL A 41 13.13 14.15 -2.38
CA VAL A 41 13.10 14.61 -3.77
C VAL A 41 13.94 15.89 -3.99
N GLY A 42 14.31 16.57 -2.91
CA GLY A 42 15.10 17.80 -2.99
C GLY A 42 14.34 19.04 -3.47
N VAL A 43 13.04 18.92 -3.81
CA VAL A 43 12.18 20.06 -4.21
C VAL A 43 11.52 20.65 -2.97
N ARG A 44 11.78 21.93 -2.71
CA ARG A 44 11.30 22.64 -1.51
C ARG A 44 10.06 23.48 -1.75
N SER A 45 9.86 23.92 -3.00
CA SER A 45 8.70 24.73 -3.39
C SER A 45 8.34 24.51 -4.86
N PRO A 46 7.08 24.81 -5.29
CA PRO A 46 6.69 24.78 -6.70
C PRO A 46 7.55 25.67 -7.60
N ALA A 47 8.05 26.79 -7.07
CA ALA A 47 8.92 27.71 -7.82
C ALA A 47 10.24 27.05 -8.28
N GLU A 48 10.73 26.02 -7.59
CA GLU A 48 11.92 25.29 -8.01
C GLU A 48 11.69 24.43 -9.26
N LEU A 49 10.43 24.18 -9.61
CA LEU A 49 10.05 23.46 -10.82
C LEU A 49 9.71 24.38 -11.98
N GLU A 50 9.78 25.69 -11.81
CA GLU A 50 9.52 26.65 -12.89
C GLU A 50 10.53 26.48 -14.04
N ASN A 51 10.01 26.41 -15.26
CA ASN A 51 10.80 26.12 -16.47
C ASN A 51 11.59 24.80 -16.39
N LYS A 52 11.00 23.76 -15.79
CA LYS A 52 11.60 22.44 -15.63
C LYS A 52 10.76 21.36 -16.31
N ARG A 53 11.43 20.28 -16.68
CA ARG A 53 10.76 19.07 -17.17
C ARG A 53 10.64 18.05 -16.06
N VAL A 54 9.46 17.48 -15.92
CA VAL A 54 9.12 16.44 -14.94
C VAL A 54 8.78 15.15 -15.67
N LEU A 55 9.33 14.04 -15.21
CA LEU A 55 8.98 12.70 -15.65
C LEU A 55 8.16 12.01 -14.58
N VAL A 56 7.03 11.45 -14.96
CA VAL A 56 6.21 10.56 -14.11
C VAL A 56 6.11 9.20 -14.79
N VAL A 57 6.34 8.14 -14.04
CA VAL A 57 6.32 6.78 -14.59
C VAL A 57 5.44 5.89 -13.71
N ASP A 58 4.44 5.26 -14.32
CA ASP A 58 3.67 4.18 -13.72
C ASP A 58 4.01 2.85 -14.41
N PHE A 59 4.75 2.01 -13.73
CA PHE A 59 4.99 0.64 -14.19
C PHE A 59 3.81 -0.25 -13.80
N GLY A 60 2.83 -0.36 -14.70
CA GLY A 60 1.68 -1.26 -14.55
C GLY A 60 2.03 -2.72 -14.82
N SER A 61 1.12 -3.64 -14.50
CA SER A 61 1.33 -5.08 -14.73
C SER A 61 1.40 -5.47 -16.20
N THR A 62 0.76 -4.72 -17.08
CA THR A 62 0.67 -5.00 -18.52
C THR A 62 1.29 -3.88 -19.35
N PHE A 63 0.97 -2.64 -19.00
CA PHE A 63 1.47 -1.45 -19.68
C PHE A 63 2.11 -0.49 -18.70
N SER A 64 3.28 0.04 -19.06
CA SER A 64 3.90 1.18 -18.40
C SER A 64 3.40 2.47 -19.03
N LYS A 65 3.08 3.45 -18.19
CA LYS A 65 2.65 4.79 -18.58
C LYS A 65 3.77 5.75 -18.28
N ILE A 66 4.26 6.44 -19.30
CA ILE A 66 5.40 7.35 -19.18
C ILE A 66 4.91 8.73 -19.57
N GLY A 67 4.78 9.58 -18.56
CA GLY A 67 4.30 10.96 -18.69
C GLY A 67 5.46 11.94 -18.57
N THR A 68 5.55 12.87 -19.50
CA THR A 68 6.47 14.00 -19.44
C THR A 68 5.70 15.29 -19.35
N PHE A 69 6.06 16.15 -18.42
CA PHE A 69 5.45 17.44 -18.21
C PHE A 69 6.50 18.54 -18.29
N ASP A 70 6.26 19.52 -19.16
CA ASP A 70 7.07 20.72 -19.26
C ASP A 70 6.36 21.88 -18.56
N THR A 71 6.93 22.37 -17.48
CA THR A 71 6.29 23.41 -16.66
C THR A 71 6.37 24.81 -17.28
N ALA A 72 7.20 25.01 -18.34
CA ALA A 72 7.29 26.27 -19.04
C ALA A 72 6.15 26.42 -20.07
N THR A 73 5.78 25.32 -20.74
CA THR A 73 4.73 25.29 -21.76
C THR A 73 3.41 24.74 -21.25
N GLU A 74 3.41 24.16 -20.03
CA GLU A 74 2.29 23.43 -19.43
C GLU A 74 1.84 22.22 -20.27
N GLU A 75 2.72 21.72 -21.16
CA GLU A 75 2.43 20.57 -22.01
C GLU A 75 2.68 19.26 -21.27
N PHE A 76 1.71 18.37 -21.36
CA PHE A 76 1.79 16.99 -20.85
C PHE A 76 1.69 15.99 -21.98
N HIS A 77 2.71 15.14 -22.11
CA HIS A 77 2.73 14.04 -23.06
C HIS A 77 2.70 12.71 -22.31
N LEU A 78 1.84 11.79 -22.74
CA LEU A 78 1.70 10.46 -22.13
C LEU A 78 1.90 9.38 -23.19
N GLN A 79 2.81 8.45 -22.90
CA GLN A 79 3.09 7.27 -23.72
C GLN A 79 2.69 6.00 -22.97
N TYR A 80 2.07 5.07 -23.70
CA TYR A 80 1.75 3.73 -23.23
C TYR A 80 2.65 2.73 -23.93
N VAL A 81 3.42 1.97 -23.16
CA VAL A 81 4.31 0.93 -23.71
C VAL A 81 4.10 -0.38 -22.93
N PRO A 82 4.33 -1.55 -23.55
CA PRO A 82 4.28 -2.82 -22.82
C PRO A 82 5.26 -2.81 -21.64
N THR A 83 4.85 -3.35 -20.50
CA THR A 83 5.74 -3.52 -19.36
C THR A 83 6.59 -4.77 -19.55
N ILE A 84 7.88 -4.57 -19.72
CA ILE A 84 8.87 -5.66 -19.79
C ILE A 84 9.44 -5.88 -18.39
N VAL A 85 8.81 -6.78 -17.65
CA VAL A 85 9.13 -7.00 -16.21
C VAL A 85 10.51 -7.59 -15.97
N ASP A 86 11.15 -8.22 -16.96
CA ASP A 86 12.50 -8.75 -16.84
C ASP A 86 13.57 -7.65 -16.88
N ASP A 87 13.28 -6.54 -17.55
CA ASP A 87 14.11 -5.33 -17.55
C ASP A 87 13.26 -4.09 -17.85
N LEU A 88 12.89 -3.36 -16.81
CA LEU A 88 12.03 -2.16 -16.92
C LEU A 88 12.70 -1.00 -17.67
N ARG A 89 14.03 -1.03 -17.86
CA ARG A 89 14.73 -0.04 -18.71
C ARG A 89 14.24 -0.10 -20.15
N VAL A 90 13.88 -1.30 -20.63
CA VAL A 90 13.32 -1.46 -21.99
C VAL A 90 12.02 -0.67 -22.14
N SER A 91 11.10 -0.81 -21.19
CA SER A 91 9.84 -0.06 -21.20
C SER A 91 10.08 1.45 -21.09
N LEU A 92 10.99 1.86 -20.19
CA LEU A 92 11.33 3.26 -19.98
C LEU A 92 11.96 3.88 -21.24
N ALA A 93 12.96 3.21 -21.83
CA ALA A 93 13.62 3.67 -23.05
C ALA A 93 12.67 3.73 -24.25
N GLN A 94 11.75 2.75 -24.35
CA GLN A 94 10.72 2.74 -25.39
C GLN A 94 9.79 3.95 -25.26
N GLY A 95 9.30 4.25 -24.06
CA GLY A 95 8.40 5.37 -23.84
C GLY A 95 9.07 6.74 -23.97
N LEU A 96 10.38 6.80 -23.79
CA LEU A 96 11.19 8.02 -24.02
C LEU A 96 11.76 8.09 -25.44
N GLY A 97 11.49 7.09 -26.30
CA GLY A 97 11.89 7.10 -27.71
C GLY A 97 13.39 6.86 -27.97
N VAL A 98 14.12 6.27 -27.00
CA VAL A 98 15.57 6.04 -27.11
C VAL A 98 15.95 4.54 -27.14
N LEU A 99 14.97 3.63 -27.19
CA LEU A 99 15.22 2.20 -27.13
C LEU A 99 16.07 1.71 -28.31
N GLU A 100 15.79 2.15 -29.52
CA GLU A 100 16.55 1.74 -30.73
C GLU A 100 18.03 2.12 -30.62
N GLU A 101 18.33 3.31 -30.09
CA GLU A 101 19.70 3.76 -29.87
C GLU A 101 20.38 2.92 -28.79
N CYS A 102 19.69 2.59 -27.68
CA CYS A 102 20.24 1.70 -26.66
C CYS A 102 20.55 0.32 -27.23
N GLN A 103 19.68 -0.26 -28.05
CA GLN A 103 19.86 -1.57 -28.69
C GLN A 103 21.01 -1.54 -29.68
N TRP A 104 21.10 -0.51 -30.51
CA TRP A 104 22.20 -0.37 -31.48
C TRP A 104 23.56 -0.24 -30.81
N ARG A 105 23.62 0.52 -29.70
CA ARG A 105 24.86 0.68 -28.93
C ARG A 105 25.15 -0.50 -28.00
N ASN A 106 24.17 -1.33 -27.73
CA ASN A 106 24.17 -2.38 -26.73
C ASN A 106 24.58 -1.86 -25.33
N ASP A 107 24.10 -0.65 -24.97
CA ASP A 107 24.29 -0.02 -23.68
C ASP A 107 23.09 0.87 -23.30
N TRP A 108 23.05 1.38 -22.06
CA TRP A 108 21.99 2.23 -21.54
C TRP A 108 22.39 3.72 -21.44
N VAL A 109 23.50 4.11 -22.06
CA VAL A 109 23.95 5.51 -22.08
C VAL A 109 22.93 6.45 -22.72
N PRO A 110 22.23 6.09 -23.84
CA PRO A 110 21.18 6.96 -24.38
C PRO A 110 20.03 7.20 -23.39
N LEU A 111 19.61 6.15 -22.65
CA LEU A 111 18.59 6.29 -21.61
C LEU A 111 19.08 7.22 -20.48
N ALA A 112 20.27 7.01 -19.97
CA ALA A 112 20.85 7.86 -18.91
C ALA A 112 20.86 9.33 -19.33
N ARG A 113 21.32 9.62 -20.58
CA ARG A 113 21.36 10.97 -21.12
C ARG A 113 19.96 11.58 -21.29
N GLU A 114 18.96 10.77 -21.68
CA GLU A 114 17.58 11.24 -21.81
C GLU A 114 16.99 11.57 -20.43
N MET A 115 17.29 10.74 -19.41
CA MET A 115 16.85 10.97 -18.05
C MET A 115 17.40 12.27 -17.43
N GLU A 116 18.61 12.69 -17.79
CA GLU A 116 19.20 13.95 -17.32
C GLU A 116 18.43 15.20 -17.75
N LYS A 117 17.61 15.10 -18.80
CA LYS A 117 16.76 16.22 -19.26
C LYS A 117 15.59 16.51 -18.31
N PHE A 118 15.30 15.60 -17.36
CA PHE A 118 14.23 15.75 -16.40
C PHE A 118 14.77 16.15 -15.02
N HIS A 119 14.28 17.26 -14.52
CA HIS A 119 14.66 17.77 -13.20
C HIS A 119 14.09 16.90 -12.07
N LEU A 120 12.88 16.40 -12.25
CA LEU A 120 12.17 15.55 -11.30
C LEU A 120 11.66 14.30 -12.00
N ARG A 121 11.90 13.13 -11.40
CA ARG A 121 11.57 11.80 -11.97
C ARG A 121 10.88 10.98 -10.90
N LEU A 122 9.56 10.84 -11.03
CA LEU A 122 8.66 10.27 -10.01
C LEU A 122 8.10 8.92 -10.48
N PRO A 123 8.46 7.82 -9.82
CA PRO A 123 7.94 6.51 -10.16
C PRO A 123 6.79 6.07 -9.26
N CYS A 124 5.84 5.34 -9.84
CA CYS A 124 4.96 4.44 -9.10
C CYS A 124 4.87 3.09 -9.81
N SER A 125 4.36 2.09 -9.12
CA SER A 125 4.23 0.77 -9.72
C SER A 125 3.09 -0.06 -9.16
N SER A 126 2.41 -0.76 -10.10
CA SER A 126 1.53 -1.89 -9.82
C SER A 126 1.95 -3.14 -10.63
N ALA A 127 3.17 -3.15 -11.19
CA ALA A 127 3.65 -4.19 -12.09
C ALA A 127 3.60 -5.61 -11.49
N LYS A 128 3.66 -5.73 -10.17
CA LYS A 128 3.47 -7.00 -9.45
C LYS A 128 2.03 -7.31 -9.06
N GLY A 129 1.05 -6.54 -9.53
CA GLY A 129 -0.36 -6.77 -9.22
C GLY A 129 -0.75 -6.51 -7.75
N GLY A 130 -0.02 -5.63 -7.07
CA GLY A 130 -0.10 -5.35 -5.63
C GLY A 130 0.66 -6.37 -4.80
N LEU A 131 1.19 -5.93 -3.67
CA LEU A 131 1.89 -6.77 -2.71
C LEU A 131 0.94 -7.84 -2.15
N LYS A 132 1.27 -9.10 -2.38
CA LYS A 132 0.48 -10.24 -1.92
C LYS A 132 0.69 -10.44 -0.42
N MET A 133 -0.37 -10.33 0.36
CA MET A 133 -0.30 -10.48 1.81
C MET A 133 -1.26 -11.54 2.33
N VAL A 134 -0.85 -12.18 3.41
CA VAL A 134 -1.70 -12.98 4.29
C VAL A 134 -1.68 -12.34 5.66
N THR A 135 -2.85 -12.27 6.30
CA THR A 135 -2.98 -11.85 7.69
C THR A 135 -3.22 -13.07 8.58
N VAL A 136 -2.60 -13.08 9.74
CA VAL A 136 -2.80 -14.07 10.79
C VAL A 136 -3.12 -13.32 12.07
N SER A 137 -4.31 -13.53 12.62
CA SER A 137 -4.81 -12.76 13.75
C SER A 137 -5.39 -13.68 14.82
N MET A 138 -5.86 -13.09 15.90
CA MET A 138 -6.47 -13.85 17.01
C MET A 138 -7.97 -13.98 16.87
N VAL A 139 -8.64 -12.85 16.64
CA VAL A 139 -10.09 -12.75 16.55
C VAL A 139 -10.44 -12.02 15.27
N LYS A 140 -11.19 -12.67 14.40
CA LYS A 140 -11.49 -12.21 13.06
C LYS A 140 -12.17 -10.85 13.01
N GLU A 141 -13.14 -10.63 13.89
CA GLU A 141 -13.95 -9.40 13.93
C GLU A 141 -13.24 -8.23 14.62
N GLU A 142 -12.09 -8.46 15.24
CA GLU A 142 -11.33 -7.48 16.02
C GLU A 142 -9.94 -7.27 15.42
N SER A 143 -8.93 -7.95 15.94
CA SER A 143 -7.56 -7.86 15.46
C SER A 143 -7.42 -8.30 13.99
N GLY A 144 -8.25 -9.24 13.52
CA GLY A 144 -8.32 -9.65 12.12
C GLY A 144 -8.80 -8.52 11.22
N PHE A 145 -9.90 -7.87 11.60
CA PHE A 145 -10.41 -6.70 10.89
C PHE A 145 -9.35 -5.58 10.81
N ALA A 146 -8.68 -5.29 11.93
CA ALA A 146 -7.65 -4.27 11.97
C ALA A 146 -6.45 -4.61 11.07
N ALA A 147 -5.99 -5.86 11.10
CA ALA A 147 -4.90 -6.35 10.26
C ALA A 147 -5.25 -6.31 8.77
N ASP A 148 -6.46 -6.76 8.41
CA ASP A 148 -6.95 -6.74 7.03
C ASP A 148 -7.08 -5.29 6.52
N LEU A 149 -7.62 -4.39 7.34
CA LEU A 149 -7.73 -2.98 7.01
C LEU A 149 -6.36 -2.35 6.82
N ALA A 150 -5.38 -2.66 7.68
CA ALA A 150 -4.01 -2.19 7.52
C ALA A 150 -3.39 -2.68 6.21
N ALA A 151 -3.53 -3.96 5.87
CA ALA A 151 -3.03 -4.50 4.61
C ALA A 151 -3.69 -3.83 3.39
N LEU A 152 -5.01 -3.72 3.37
CA LEU A 152 -5.77 -3.14 2.26
C LEU A 152 -5.47 -1.65 2.06
N THR A 153 -5.42 -0.86 3.14
CA THR A 153 -5.13 0.58 3.07
C THR A 153 -3.66 0.89 2.74
N ALA A 154 -2.75 -0.05 3.01
CA ALA A 154 -1.38 0.03 2.50
C ALA A 154 -1.26 -0.25 1.00
N GLY A 155 -2.34 -0.70 0.33
CA GLY A 155 -2.35 -1.05 -1.09
C GLY A 155 -1.96 -2.51 -1.37
N ALA A 156 -2.00 -3.38 -0.35
CA ALA A 156 -1.71 -4.78 -0.53
C ALA A 156 -2.89 -5.55 -1.15
N LYS A 157 -2.56 -6.65 -1.83
CA LYS A 157 -3.52 -7.68 -2.23
C LYS A 157 -3.64 -8.70 -1.10
N LEU A 158 -4.71 -8.63 -0.32
CA LEU A 158 -5.00 -9.64 0.68
C LEU A 158 -5.41 -10.95 0.00
N LEU A 159 -4.61 -12.01 0.18
CA LEU A 159 -4.86 -13.33 -0.39
C LEU A 159 -5.80 -14.13 0.50
N ASN A 160 -5.51 -14.14 1.79
CA ASN A 160 -6.28 -14.86 2.80
C ASN A 160 -6.07 -14.24 4.17
N SER A 161 -7.02 -14.50 5.09
CA SER A 161 -6.99 -14.09 6.49
C SER A 161 -7.25 -15.29 7.37
N TYR A 162 -6.33 -15.57 8.28
CA TYR A 162 -6.43 -16.67 9.25
C TYR A 162 -6.64 -16.09 10.64
N ASP A 163 -7.45 -16.77 11.44
CA ASP A 163 -7.77 -16.37 12.80
C ASP A 163 -7.61 -17.53 13.80
N GLY A 164 -7.32 -17.18 15.06
CA GLY A 164 -7.10 -18.13 16.14
C GLY A 164 -5.74 -18.83 16.08
N ALA A 165 -5.64 -19.96 16.76
CA ALA A 165 -4.46 -20.80 16.74
C ALA A 165 -4.39 -21.57 15.42
N LEU A 166 -3.33 -21.33 14.64
CA LEU A 166 -3.10 -22.01 13.38
C LEU A 166 -2.90 -23.51 13.60
N THR A 167 -3.42 -24.31 12.68
CA THR A 167 -3.04 -25.69 12.51
C THR A 167 -1.79 -25.82 11.63
N GLU A 168 -1.07 -26.95 11.75
CA GLU A 168 0.07 -27.24 10.87
C GLU A 168 -0.33 -27.18 9.38
N ALA A 169 -1.52 -27.70 9.04
CA ALA A 169 -2.01 -27.67 7.66
C ALA A 169 -2.25 -26.24 7.14
N GLN A 170 -2.76 -25.34 7.98
CA GLN A 170 -2.93 -23.93 7.63
C GLN A 170 -1.59 -23.24 7.45
N ALA A 171 -0.63 -23.47 8.36
CA ALA A 171 0.71 -22.90 8.22
C ALA A 171 1.42 -23.36 6.94
N GLN A 172 1.23 -24.61 6.53
CA GLN A 172 1.73 -25.12 5.24
C GLN A 172 1.00 -24.47 4.06
N ALA A 173 -0.32 -24.36 4.12
CA ALA A 173 -1.15 -23.77 3.05
C ALA A 173 -0.77 -22.31 2.78
N ILE A 174 -0.44 -21.54 3.81
CA ILE A 174 0.05 -20.16 3.68
C ILE A 174 1.24 -20.10 2.71
N TYR A 175 2.23 -20.96 2.88
CA TYR A 175 3.43 -20.92 2.05
C TYR A 175 3.30 -21.69 0.71
N GLU A 176 2.53 -22.76 0.68
CA GLU A 176 2.45 -23.62 -0.52
C GLU A 176 1.32 -23.21 -1.47
N GLN A 177 0.20 -22.70 -0.94
CA GLN A 177 -1.00 -22.38 -1.72
C GLN A 177 -1.21 -20.88 -1.88
N ASP A 178 -1.22 -20.11 -0.77
CA ASP A 178 -1.45 -18.67 -0.81
C ASP A 178 -0.23 -17.94 -1.40
N GLN A 179 0.97 -18.37 -1.06
CA GLN A 179 2.23 -17.80 -1.57
C GLN A 179 2.33 -16.28 -1.38
N PRO A 180 2.23 -15.77 -0.14
CA PRO A 180 2.32 -14.35 0.12
C PRO A 180 3.75 -13.81 -0.06
N GLU A 181 3.85 -12.52 -0.34
CA GLU A 181 5.12 -11.78 -0.32
C GLU A 181 5.43 -11.18 1.06
N ILE A 182 4.39 -10.98 1.90
CA ILE A 182 4.50 -10.56 3.31
C ILE A 182 3.42 -11.29 4.11
N ILE A 183 3.74 -11.64 5.34
CA ILE A 183 2.77 -12.09 6.34
C ILE A 183 2.63 -11.00 7.41
N LEU A 184 1.40 -10.61 7.76
CA LEU A 184 1.09 -9.75 8.89
C LEU A 184 0.52 -10.60 10.00
N GLN A 185 1.29 -10.78 11.08
CA GLN A 185 0.83 -11.42 12.31
C GLN A 185 0.39 -10.37 13.31
N ALA A 186 -0.87 -10.44 13.78
CA ALA A 186 -1.47 -9.47 14.68
C ALA A 186 -2.33 -10.18 15.75
N GLY A 187 -2.71 -9.44 16.78
CA GLY A 187 -3.67 -9.91 17.78
C GLY A 187 -3.12 -9.99 19.21
N GLY A 188 -4.04 -10.18 20.14
CA GLY A 188 -3.81 -9.95 21.54
C GLY A 188 -3.74 -8.47 21.86
N VAL A 189 -4.47 -8.03 22.90
CA VAL A 189 -4.32 -6.67 23.43
C VAL A 189 -3.05 -6.58 24.27
N ASP A 190 -2.51 -5.39 24.43
CA ASP A 190 -1.33 -5.17 25.28
C ASP A 190 -1.69 -5.27 26.77
N CYS A 191 -0.68 -5.45 27.62
CA CYS A 191 -0.83 -5.48 29.08
C CYS A 191 -1.77 -6.61 29.59
N GLY A 192 -1.50 -7.84 29.19
CA GLY A 192 -2.16 -9.05 29.71
C GLY A 192 -3.16 -9.70 28.77
N GLY A 193 -3.15 -9.36 27.49
CA GLY A 193 -3.87 -10.13 26.47
C GLY A 193 -3.25 -11.49 26.17
N ASP A 194 -3.87 -12.24 25.27
CA ASP A 194 -3.39 -13.57 24.87
C ASP A 194 -1.98 -13.50 24.29
N THR A 195 -1.10 -14.30 24.83
CA THR A 195 0.29 -14.45 24.39
C THR A 195 0.56 -15.82 23.80
N GLU A 196 -0.18 -16.84 24.26
CA GLU A 196 0.07 -18.24 23.91
C GLU A 196 -0.24 -18.50 22.43
N THR A 197 -1.37 -18.01 21.94
CA THR A 197 -1.76 -18.13 20.52
C THR A 197 -0.75 -17.39 19.61
N GLN A 198 -0.26 -16.23 20.03
CA GLN A 198 0.72 -15.47 19.27
C GLN A 198 2.04 -16.23 19.13
N LEU A 199 2.56 -16.77 20.22
CA LEU A 199 3.79 -17.56 20.24
C LEU A 199 3.62 -18.88 19.48
N HIS A 200 2.46 -19.53 19.59
CA HIS A 200 2.13 -20.75 18.84
C HIS A 200 2.16 -20.48 17.33
N ASN A 201 1.47 -19.44 16.87
CA ASN A 201 1.41 -19.06 15.46
C ASN A 201 2.79 -18.70 14.92
N ALA A 202 3.57 -17.94 15.69
CA ALA A 202 4.94 -17.58 15.28
C ALA A 202 5.83 -18.82 15.10
N ARG A 203 5.76 -19.80 16.01
CA ARG A 203 6.53 -21.05 15.89
C ARG A 203 6.13 -21.84 14.66
N LEU A 204 4.83 -21.92 14.35
CA LEU A 204 4.34 -22.62 13.17
C LEU A 204 4.76 -21.92 11.89
N LEU A 205 4.56 -20.60 11.80
CA LEU A 205 4.95 -19.82 10.64
C LEU A 205 6.46 -19.86 10.39
N ALA A 206 7.27 -19.66 11.43
CA ALA A 206 8.73 -19.68 11.33
C ALA A 206 9.25 -21.02 10.82
N ARG A 207 8.80 -22.16 11.38
CA ARG A 207 9.20 -23.51 10.96
C ARG A 207 8.80 -23.81 9.51
N ASN A 208 7.68 -23.31 9.05
CA ASN A 208 7.17 -23.54 7.70
C ASN A 208 7.74 -22.56 6.66
N ALA A 209 8.45 -21.50 7.07
CA ALA A 209 8.98 -20.47 6.16
C ALA A 209 9.87 -21.02 5.05
N ARG A 210 10.59 -22.13 5.29
CA ARG A 210 11.44 -22.81 4.28
C ARG A 210 10.64 -23.40 3.10
N ARG A 211 9.30 -23.54 3.22
CA ARG A 211 8.41 -23.99 2.15
C ARG A 211 8.17 -22.90 1.10
N ALA A 212 8.51 -21.66 1.40
CA ALA A 212 8.38 -20.51 0.49
C ALA A 212 9.44 -20.55 -0.64
N THR A 213 9.50 -21.63 -1.40
CA THR A 213 10.49 -21.82 -2.50
C THR A 213 10.33 -20.83 -3.64
N TYR A 214 9.15 -20.20 -3.75
CA TYR A 214 8.84 -19.13 -4.70
C TYR A 214 9.49 -17.79 -4.32
N ALA A 215 9.82 -17.58 -3.06
CA ALA A 215 10.35 -16.34 -2.52
C ALA A 215 11.89 -16.42 -2.39
N ARG A 216 12.61 -15.87 -3.38
CA ARG A 216 14.08 -15.92 -3.44
C ARG A 216 14.76 -15.42 -2.15
N TYR A 217 14.17 -14.45 -1.47
CA TYR A 217 14.72 -13.82 -0.26
C TYR A 217 13.93 -14.17 1.00
N GLY A 218 13.07 -15.22 0.92
CA GLY A 218 12.12 -15.56 1.98
C GLY A 218 10.90 -14.65 1.99
N VAL A 219 9.97 -14.97 2.90
CA VAL A 219 8.75 -14.17 3.13
C VAL A 219 8.93 -13.44 4.46
N PRO A 220 9.08 -12.12 4.46
CA PRO A 220 9.19 -11.36 5.69
C PRO A 220 7.88 -11.33 6.46
N VAL A 221 7.98 -11.19 7.77
CA VAL A 221 6.84 -11.09 8.68
C VAL A 221 6.82 -9.70 9.30
N ILE A 222 5.64 -9.08 9.36
CA ILE A 222 5.36 -7.94 10.22
C ILE A 222 4.62 -8.47 11.43
N TYR A 223 5.12 -8.18 12.62
CA TYR A 223 4.42 -8.45 13.87
C TYR A 223 3.83 -7.16 14.41
N ALA A 224 2.51 -7.13 14.52
CA ALA A 224 1.71 -6.01 15.00
C ALA A 224 0.71 -6.48 16.09
N GLY A 225 1.11 -7.43 16.92
CA GLY A 225 0.32 -7.99 18.00
C GLY A 225 0.77 -7.53 19.37
N ASN A 226 0.34 -8.27 20.40
CA ASN A 226 0.63 -8.02 21.79
C ASN A 226 2.12 -7.76 22.06
N GLN A 227 2.43 -6.60 22.62
CA GLN A 227 3.81 -6.15 22.86
C GLN A 227 4.48 -6.88 24.03
N ASP A 228 3.73 -7.57 24.88
CA ASP A 228 4.28 -8.29 26.02
C ASP A 228 5.18 -9.46 25.60
N VAL A 229 4.97 -10.00 24.39
CA VAL A 229 5.75 -11.14 23.83
C VAL A 229 6.57 -10.79 22.59
N ARG A 230 6.71 -9.52 22.25
CA ARG A 230 7.39 -9.08 21.02
C ARG A 230 8.82 -9.61 20.90
N ASP A 231 9.58 -9.61 22.00
CA ASP A 231 10.98 -10.03 22.00
C ASP A 231 11.12 -11.55 21.80
N GLU A 232 10.17 -12.34 22.36
CA GLU A 232 10.10 -13.78 22.12
C GLU A 232 9.69 -14.10 20.68
N ILE A 233 8.71 -13.36 20.14
CA ILE A 233 8.28 -13.48 18.74
C ILE A 233 9.45 -13.18 17.79
N GLU A 234 10.18 -12.10 18.04
CA GLU A 234 11.35 -11.75 17.26
C GLU A 234 12.41 -12.85 17.28
N ALA A 235 12.69 -13.39 18.47
CA ALA A 235 13.65 -14.48 18.64
C ALA A 235 13.23 -15.75 17.89
N ILE A 236 11.94 -16.12 17.92
CA ILE A 236 11.41 -17.29 17.19
C ILE A 236 11.64 -17.16 15.69
N TYR A 237 11.29 -16.05 15.08
CA TYR A 237 11.44 -15.85 13.64
C TYR A 237 12.91 -15.78 13.23
N ARG A 238 13.73 -15.05 13.98
CA ARG A 238 15.18 -14.92 13.70
C ARG A 238 15.91 -16.24 13.82
N ALA A 239 15.53 -17.12 14.74
CA ALA A 239 16.13 -18.46 14.90
C ALA A 239 15.94 -19.33 13.66
N GLU A 240 14.87 -19.16 12.90
CA GLU A 240 14.60 -19.85 11.64
C GLU A 240 15.06 -19.04 10.39
N GLY A 241 15.74 -17.92 10.60
CA GLY A 241 16.27 -17.07 9.52
C GLY A 241 15.18 -16.26 8.79
N VAL A 242 14.03 -16.04 9.40
CA VAL A 242 12.95 -15.24 8.85
C VAL A 242 13.18 -13.76 9.17
N ASP A 243 13.10 -12.92 8.15
CA ASP A 243 13.13 -11.47 8.31
C ASP A 243 11.84 -11.01 9.00
N ILE A 244 11.98 -10.35 10.14
CA ILE A 244 10.85 -9.86 10.93
C ILE A 244 10.98 -8.39 11.23
N ARG A 245 9.86 -7.67 11.09
CA ARG A 245 9.70 -6.29 11.53
C ARG A 245 8.68 -6.23 12.65
N ILE A 246 9.10 -5.74 13.81
CA ILE A 246 8.20 -5.47 14.94
C ILE A 246 7.63 -4.05 14.79
N THR A 247 6.32 -3.93 14.95
CA THR A 247 5.60 -2.65 15.00
C THR A 247 4.82 -2.56 16.33
N PRO A 248 4.37 -1.37 16.73
CA PRO A 248 3.32 -1.28 17.75
C PRO A 248 2.12 -2.13 17.37
N ASN A 249 1.37 -2.58 18.37
CA ASN A 249 0.17 -3.39 18.19
C ASN A 249 -0.86 -2.64 17.32
N VAL A 250 -1.42 -3.31 16.31
CA VAL A 250 -2.48 -2.76 15.45
C VAL A 250 -3.78 -2.52 16.23
N MET A 251 -3.99 -3.28 17.31
CA MET A 251 -5.12 -3.14 18.24
C MET A 251 -4.62 -3.31 19.69
N PRO A 252 -3.99 -2.26 20.27
CA PRO A 252 -3.43 -2.36 21.62
C PRO A 252 -4.49 -2.54 22.72
N GLU A 253 -5.71 -2.08 22.47
CA GLU A 253 -6.89 -2.20 23.31
C GLU A 253 -8.09 -2.59 22.44
N ILE A 254 -9.11 -3.20 23.02
CA ILE A 254 -10.32 -3.60 22.29
C ILE A 254 -10.96 -2.36 21.64
N ASN A 255 -11.25 -2.45 20.34
CA ASN A 255 -11.80 -1.36 19.50
C ASN A 255 -10.88 -0.14 19.32
N HIS A 256 -9.62 -0.23 19.69
CA HIS A 256 -8.66 0.83 19.50
C HIS A 256 -7.65 0.42 18.42
N PHE A 257 -7.73 1.01 17.23
CA PHE A 257 -6.93 0.61 16.08
C PHE A 257 -5.79 1.59 15.78
N ARG A 258 -4.60 1.06 15.54
CA ARG A 258 -3.39 1.81 15.11
C ARG A 258 -2.95 1.37 13.73
N ILE A 259 -3.80 1.61 12.74
CA ILE A 259 -3.63 1.13 11.36
C ILE A 259 -2.40 1.75 10.70
N GLU A 260 -2.15 3.04 10.92
CA GLU A 260 -1.15 3.86 10.22
C GLU A 260 0.28 3.35 10.43
N VAL A 261 0.60 2.96 11.68
CA VAL A 261 1.95 2.48 12.01
C VAL A 261 2.27 1.16 11.28
N VAL A 262 1.28 0.30 11.17
CA VAL A 262 1.39 -0.97 10.43
C VAL A 262 1.48 -0.70 8.94
N ASN A 263 0.70 0.26 8.43
CA ASN A 263 0.77 0.72 7.05
C ASN A 263 2.16 1.20 6.65
N GLU A 264 2.84 1.95 7.51
CA GLU A 264 4.21 2.40 7.26
C GLU A 264 5.16 1.21 7.12
N ALA A 265 5.09 0.25 8.03
CA ALA A 265 5.91 -0.95 7.98
C ALA A 265 5.67 -1.79 6.72
N ILE A 266 4.40 -1.94 6.31
CA ILE A 266 4.04 -2.62 5.05
C ILE A 266 4.63 -1.87 3.85
N ARG A 267 4.56 -0.55 3.83
CA ARG A 267 5.09 0.29 2.73
C ARG A 267 6.61 0.23 2.62
N ASP A 268 7.30 0.24 3.74
CA ASP A 268 8.76 0.14 3.77
C ASP A 268 9.24 -1.23 3.25
N LEU A 269 8.55 -2.31 3.66
CA LEU A 269 8.82 -3.64 3.13
C LEU A 269 8.45 -3.73 1.65
N PHE A 270 7.34 -3.12 1.23
CA PHE A 270 6.96 -3.07 -0.18
C PHE A 270 8.04 -2.41 -1.03
N GLN A 271 8.61 -1.29 -0.61
CA GLN A 271 9.73 -0.66 -1.30
C GLN A 271 10.93 -1.61 -1.40
N THR A 272 11.28 -2.28 -0.30
CA THR A 272 12.39 -3.24 -0.28
C THR A 272 12.13 -4.43 -1.21
N ILE A 273 10.91 -4.95 -1.25
CA ILE A 273 10.54 -6.09 -2.11
C ILE A 273 10.46 -5.68 -3.58
N ILE A 274 9.97 -4.49 -3.89
CA ILE A 274 9.98 -3.95 -5.26
C ILE A 274 11.43 -3.80 -5.75
N ILE A 275 12.27 -3.13 -4.98
CA ILE A 275 13.68 -2.91 -5.32
C ILE A 275 14.41 -4.24 -5.54
N ARG A 276 14.13 -5.25 -4.73
CA ARG A 276 14.68 -6.61 -4.90
C ARG A 276 13.99 -7.41 -6.01
N GLY A 277 12.89 -6.91 -6.55
CA GLY A 277 12.16 -7.53 -7.65
C GLY A 277 12.88 -7.34 -8.98
N LYS A 278 12.69 -8.29 -9.93
CA LYS A 278 13.28 -8.22 -11.25
C LYS A 278 13.02 -6.87 -11.92
N GLY A 279 14.07 -6.18 -12.34
CA GLY A 279 14.04 -5.00 -13.17
C GLY A 279 13.79 -3.66 -12.46
N PHE A 280 13.44 -3.63 -11.17
CA PHE A 280 13.26 -2.37 -10.45
C PHE A 280 14.57 -1.75 -9.96
N ASP A 281 15.50 -2.59 -9.53
CA ASP A 281 16.84 -2.18 -9.09
C ASP A 281 17.59 -1.38 -10.17
N VAL A 282 17.42 -1.78 -11.44
CA VAL A 282 18.11 -1.14 -12.56
C VAL A 282 17.46 0.16 -13.04
N VAL A 283 16.23 0.47 -12.64
CA VAL A 283 15.57 1.75 -12.98
C VAL A 283 15.52 2.71 -11.79
N GLU A 284 15.70 2.22 -10.57
CA GLU A 284 15.67 3.06 -9.37
C GLU A 284 16.74 4.15 -9.39
N GLU A 285 17.95 3.84 -9.89
CA GLU A 285 19.05 4.78 -10.00
C GLU A 285 18.73 5.99 -10.91
N TYR A 286 17.78 5.83 -11.85
CA TYR A 286 17.33 6.91 -12.71
C TYR A 286 16.27 7.79 -12.06
N MET A 287 15.70 7.41 -10.92
CA MET A 287 14.57 8.10 -10.30
C MET A 287 15.01 9.12 -9.25
N SER A 288 14.23 10.18 -9.05
CA SER A 288 14.47 11.21 -8.04
C SER A 288 13.82 10.88 -6.70
N ALA A 289 12.94 9.86 -6.68
CA ALA A 289 12.19 9.45 -5.51
C ALA A 289 12.03 7.92 -5.49
N PRO A 290 11.83 7.32 -4.32
CA PRO A 290 11.54 5.90 -4.21
C PRO A 290 10.19 5.56 -4.87
N PHE A 291 10.06 4.32 -5.31
CA PHE A 291 8.81 3.81 -5.84
C PHE A 291 7.69 3.84 -4.79
N ILE A 292 6.51 4.25 -5.20
CA ILE A 292 5.28 4.13 -4.41
C ILE A 292 4.27 3.22 -5.12
N PRO A 293 3.38 2.54 -4.39
CA PRO A 293 2.29 1.78 -5.02
C PRO A 293 1.41 2.69 -5.88
N THR A 294 1.05 2.24 -7.10
CA THR A 294 0.15 3.00 -7.99
C THR A 294 -1.17 3.37 -7.31
N PRO A 295 -1.86 2.49 -6.56
CA PRO A 295 -3.08 2.88 -5.87
C PRO A 295 -2.90 4.06 -4.91
N ARG A 296 -1.75 4.15 -4.26
CA ARG A 296 -1.44 5.28 -3.39
C ARG A 296 -1.17 6.57 -4.16
N ALA A 297 -0.46 6.47 -5.29
CA ALA A 297 -0.23 7.62 -6.15
C ALA A 297 -1.56 8.17 -6.68
N ALA A 298 -2.43 7.29 -7.16
CA ALA A 298 -3.77 7.64 -7.64
C ALA A 298 -4.63 8.28 -6.54
N PHE A 299 -4.63 7.70 -5.34
CA PHE A 299 -5.39 8.25 -4.22
C PHE A 299 -4.93 9.66 -3.83
N ARG A 300 -3.62 9.92 -3.83
CA ARG A 300 -3.10 11.27 -3.57
C ARG A 300 -3.55 12.27 -4.63
N GLY A 301 -3.54 11.88 -5.91
CA GLY A 301 -4.03 12.71 -7.00
C GLY A 301 -5.53 13.02 -6.86
N ILE A 302 -6.34 12.02 -6.50
CA ILE A 302 -7.78 12.19 -6.26
C ILE A 302 -8.03 13.08 -5.04
N ASN A 303 -7.26 12.93 -3.98
CA ASN A 303 -7.33 13.79 -2.80
C ASN A 303 -7.01 15.25 -3.15
N LEU A 304 -5.97 15.47 -3.97
CA LEU A 304 -5.62 16.80 -4.46
C LEU A 304 -6.74 17.42 -5.31
N LEU A 305 -7.33 16.64 -6.21
CA LEU A 305 -8.48 17.08 -7.00
C LEU A 305 -9.69 17.41 -6.13
N ALA A 306 -9.94 16.63 -5.07
CA ALA A 306 -11.06 16.86 -4.17
C ALA A 306 -10.88 18.11 -3.31
N LYS A 307 -9.69 18.29 -2.74
CA LYS A 307 -9.40 19.38 -1.78
C LYS A 307 -8.95 20.67 -2.44
N GLY A 308 -8.37 20.58 -3.63
CA GLY A 308 -7.68 21.71 -4.27
C GLY A 308 -6.24 21.88 -3.76
N TYR A 309 -5.58 22.96 -4.19
CA TYR A 309 -4.23 23.30 -3.80
C TYR A 309 -4.01 24.80 -3.72
N GLY A 310 -3.47 25.30 -2.61
CA GLY A 310 -3.30 26.74 -2.38
C GLY A 310 -4.64 27.47 -2.44
N ASP A 311 -4.75 28.48 -3.31
CA ASP A 311 -5.97 29.26 -3.53
C ASP A 311 -6.93 28.63 -4.57
N GLU A 312 -6.51 27.56 -5.24
CA GLU A 312 -7.34 26.84 -6.20
C GLU A 312 -8.31 25.89 -5.49
N PRO A 313 -9.62 26.10 -5.60
CA PRO A 313 -10.59 25.26 -4.93
C PRO A 313 -10.64 23.86 -5.55
N GLY A 314 -10.79 22.84 -4.70
CA GLY A 314 -11.03 21.47 -5.15
C GLY A 314 -12.44 21.24 -5.68
N LEU A 315 -12.62 20.07 -6.29
CA LEU A 315 -13.91 19.63 -6.83
C LEU A 315 -14.92 19.19 -5.75
N GLY A 316 -14.49 19.09 -4.48
CA GLY A 316 -15.31 18.60 -3.38
C GLY A 316 -15.36 17.06 -3.35
N ASN A 317 -16.55 16.51 -3.15
CA ASN A 317 -16.73 15.06 -3.04
C ASN A 317 -16.48 14.36 -4.37
N ILE A 318 -15.51 13.43 -4.38
CA ILE A 318 -15.13 12.68 -5.56
C ILE A 318 -15.18 11.18 -5.28
N MET A 319 -15.72 10.42 -6.23
CA MET A 319 -15.50 8.98 -6.36
C MET A 319 -14.79 8.70 -7.68
N ALA A 320 -13.77 7.87 -7.64
CA ALA A 320 -12.99 7.53 -8.82
C ALA A 320 -12.77 6.02 -8.93
N LEU A 321 -12.59 5.56 -10.17
CA LEU A 321 -12.25 4.18 -10.51
C LEU A 321 -10.95 4.19 -11.33
N ASP A 322 -9.99 3.35 -10.93
CA ASP A 322 -8.83 3.00 -11.75
C ASP A 322 -8.98 1.56 -12.22
N ILE A 323 -9.25 1.41 -13.53
CA ILE A 323 -9.48 0.11 -14.16
C ILE A 323 -8.18 -0.31 -14.84
N GLY A 324 -7.41 -1.16 -14.16
CA GLY A 324 -6.18 -1.74 -14.68
C GLY A 324 -6.39 -3.10 -15.35
N GLY A 325 -5.33 -3.64 -15.96
CA GLY A 325 -5.35 -4.96 -16.60
C GLY A 325 -5.52 -6.13 -15.61
N ALA A 326 -5.08 -5.98 -14.37
CA ALA A 326 -5.12 -7.02 -13.34
C ALA A 326 -6.10 -6.71 -12.19
N THR A 327 -6.35 -5.44 -11.89
CA THR A 327 -7.16 -4.98 -10.76
C THR A 327 -8.02 -3.78 -11.16
N THR A 328 -9.10 -3.57 -10.42
CA THR A 328 -9.88 -2.33 -10.46
C THR A 328 -9.88 -1.76 -9.05
N ASP A 329 -9.36 -0.55 -8.91
CA ASP A 329 -9.29 0.16 -7.64
C ASP A 329 -10.40 1.22 -7.59
N PHE A 330 -11.11 1.26 -6.46
CA PHE A 330 -12.19 2.23 -6.20
C PHE A 330 -11.71 3.21 -5.12
N TYR A 331 -11.84 4.49 -5.39
CA TYR A 331 -11.47 5.56 -4.49
C TYR A 331 -12.68 6.40 -4.14
N SER A 332 -12.81 6.77 -2.86
CA SER A 332 -13.85 7.66 -2.37
C SER A 332 -13.22 8.74 -1.49
N ASN A 333 -13.38 9.98 -1.88
CA ASN A 333 -13.08 11.15 -1.08
C ASN A 333 -14.36 11.93 -0.90
N VAL A 334 -15.00 11.75 0.25
CA VAL A 334 -16.31 12.36 0.56
C VAL A 334 -16.17 13.07 1.89
N SER A 335 -16.33 14.39 1.89
CA SER A 335 -16.41 15.18 3.12
C SER A 335 -17.73 14.91 3.84
N ASP A 336 -17.73 15.02 5.18
CA ASP A 336 -18.96 15.05 5.95
C ASP A 336 -19.83 16.22 5.49
N ASN A 337 -20.93 15.91 4.78
CA ASN A 337 -21.90 16.91 4.41
C ASN A 337 -23.02 16.96 5.48
N PRO A 338 -23.13 18.04 6.26
CA PRO A 338 -24.17 18.18 7.28
C PRO A 338 -25.59 18.13 6.72
N LEU A 339 -25.77 18.28 5.38
CA LEU A 339 -27.08 18.14 4.73
C LEU A 339 -27.58 16.68 4.68
N TYR A 340 -26.73 15.70 4.99
CA TYR A 340 -27.11 14.29 5.08
C TYR A 340 -27.15 13.78 6.52
N ASP A 341 -27.59 14.62 7.44
CA ASP A 341 -27.90 14.20 8.81
C ASP A 341 -29.18 13.36 8.80
N TYR A 342 -28.99 12.06 8.52
CA TYR A 342 -30.08 11.10 8.53
C TYR A 342 -30.43 10.74 9.97
N HIS A 343 -31.44 11.44 10.50
CA HIS A 343 -32.12 11.00 11.70
C HIS A 343 -33.01 9.80 11.39
N GLY A 344 -32.59 8.60 11.80
CA GLY A 344 -33.41 7.38 11.68
C GLY A 344 -32.64 6.09 11.95
N ASP A 345 -33.35 5.12 12.51
CA ASP A 345 -32.84 3.82 12.99
C ASP A 345 -32.70 2.74 11.89
N ASP A 346 -32.66 3.14 10.60
CA ASP A 346 -32.48 2.20 9.48
C ASP A 346 -31.05 1.65 9.45
N PRO A 347 -30.86 0.32 9.65
CA PRO A 347 -29.52 -0.31 9.63
C PRO A 347 -28.76 -0.09 8.31
N LEU A 348 -29.45 -0.03 7.17
CA LEU A 348 -28.86 0.24 5.85
C LEU A 348 -28.35 1.70 5.75
N ARG A 349 -28.98 2.63 6.47
CA ARG A 349 -28.53 4.02 6.55
C ARG A 349 -27.29 4.16 7.44
N LYS A 350 -27.21 3.38 8.55
CA LYS A 350 -26.00 3.31 9.37
C LYS A 350 -24.79 2.82 8.58
N VAL A 351 -24.97 1.77 7.77
CA VAL A 351 -23.92 1.24 6.89
C VAL A 351 -23.46 2.27 5.86
N LYS A 352 -24.39 2.99 5.20
CA LYS A 352 -24.06 4.08 4.29
C LYS A 352 -23.29 5.19 5.00
N ARG A 353 -23.67 5.54 6.23
CA ARG A 353 -23.00 6.54 7.04
C ARG A 353 -21.58 6.12 7.44
N THR A 354 -21.37 4.87 7.81
CA THR A 354 -20.04 4.31 8.13
C THR A 354 -19.14 4.29 6.89
N ILE A 355 -19.64 3.87 5.74
CA ILE A 355 -18.90 3.89 4.47
C ILE A 355 -18.57 5.32 4.03
N LEU A 356 -19.48 6.26 4.26
CA LEU A 356 -19.30 7.67 3.89
C LEU A 356 -18.51 8.47 4.95
N LYS A 357 -18.42 7.97 6.19
CA LYS A 357 -17.69 8.63 7.29
C LYS A 357 -16.22 8.21 7.42
N THR A 358 -15.73 7.29 6.61
CA THR A 358 -14.29 7.06 6.51
C THR A 358 -13.71 8.04 5.47
N PRO A 359 -13.38 9.29 5.87
CA PRO A 359 -12.70 10.18 4.97
C PRO A 359 -11.32 9.58 4.68
N ASN A 360 -10.98 9.51 3.41
CA ASN A 360 -9.65 9.17 2.94
C ASN A 360 -9.20 7.70 3.03
N THR A 361 -10.12 6.74 3.09
CA THR A 361 -9.74 5.32 2.99
C THR A 361 -9.87 4.84 1.54
N PRO A 362 -8.81 4.38 0.88
CA PRO A 362 -8.92 3.71 -0.40
C PRO A 362 -9.59 2.35 -0.17
N LEU A 363 -10.84 2.22 -0.57
CA LEU A 363 -11.52 0.94 -0.64
C LEU A 363 -11.09 0.27 -1.95
N ALA A 364 -10.04 -0.53 -1.91
CA ALA A 364 -9.68 -1.40 -3.01
C ALA A 364 -10.63 -2.59 -3.05
N TYR A 365 -11.60 -2.57 -3.96
CA TYR A 365 -12.36 -3.76 -4.31
C TYR A 365 -11.58 -4.53 -5.37
N ARG A 366 -11.06 -5.69 -5.00
CA ARG A 366 -10.39 -6.58 -5.94
C ARG A 366 -11.31 -7.74 -6.29
N ARG A 367 -11.51 -7.98 -7.58
CA ARG A 367 -12.01 -9.26 -8.11
C ARG A 367 -10.87 -10.24 -8.29
#